data_e626c21dd3bf31cbce13a813fd93f466
#
_entry.id   e626c21dd3bf31cbce13a813fd93f466
#
_cell.length_a   1.000
_cell.length_b   1.000
_cell.length_c   1.000
_cell.angle_alpha   90.00
_cell.angle_beta   90.00
_cell.angle_gamma   90.00
#
_symmetry.space_group_name_H-M   'P 1'
#
loop_
_entity.id
_entity.type
_entity.pdbx_description
1 polymer ?
#
loop_
_entity_poly.entity_id
_entity_poly.type
_entity_poly.pdbx_seq_one_letter_code
_entity_poly.pdbx_strand_id
1 'polypeptide(L)'
;MAKIKVANPVVDLDGDEMTRIIWKLIKDKLILPFLDLPIEYYDLSMENRDATDDRVTIEASHAIVKWGVGIKCATITPDEARVKEFHLKQMWKSPNGTIRNILGGVVFREPIICRNVPRLVPGWTQPIIIGRHAFGDQYRATDFVVPSKGRLTIKWEG
;
A
#
# COMPACT_ATOMS: atom_id res chain seq x y z
N MET A 1 27.19 -15.19 -15.82
CA MET A 1 26.34 -14.80 -16.97
C MET A 1 26.30 -13.29 -17.05
N ALA A 2 26.24 -12.71 -18.26
CA ALA A 2 25.98 -11.26 -18.37
C ALA A 2 24.59 -10.95 -17.83
N LYS A 3 24.49 -9.88 -17.04
CA LYS A 3 23.19 -9.43 -16.50
C LYS A 3 22.36 -8.80 -17.61
N ILE A 4 21.04 -8.97 -17.53
CA ILE A 4 20.10 -8.29 -18.42
C ILE A 4 19.98 -6.84 -17.95
N LYS A 5 20.29 -5.89 -18.82
CA LYS A 5 20.21 -4.46 -18.51
C LYS A 5 18.77 -3.98 -18.55
N VAL A 6 18.32 -3.34 -17.47
CA VAL A 6 17.01 -2.70 -17.38
C VAL A 6 17.19 -1.19 -17.57
N ALA A 7 16.42 -0.61 -18.49
CA ALA A 7 16.61 0.78 -18.90
C ALA A 7 16.10 1.79 -17.84
N ASN A 8 14.96 1.49 -17.23
CA ASN A 8 14.32 2.40 -16.28
C ASN A 8 14.44 1.87 -14.85
N PRO A 9 14.60 2.75 -13.86
CA PRO A 9 14.63 2.35 -12.47
C PRO A 9 13.27 1.84 -12.00
N VAL A 10 13.34 0.97 -10.98
CA VAL A 10 12.17 0.55 -10.20
C VAL A 10 12.22 1.27 -8.85
N VAL A 11 11.10 1.86 -8.44
CA VAL A 11 10.98 2.47 -7.11
C VAL A 11 10.78 1.35 -6.09
N ASP A 12 11.70 1.26 -5.14
CA ASP A 12 11.69 0.27 -4.06
C ASP A 12 11.23 0.93 -2.77
N LEU A 13 10.04 0.59 -2.31
CA LEU A 13 9.45 1.06 -1.08
C LEU A 13 9.63 -0.03 -0.03
N ASP A 14 10.73 0.02 0.69
CA ASP A 14 11.04 -0.95 1.74
C ASP A 14 10.06 -0.81 2.92
N GLY A 15 9.93 -1.86 3.69
CA GLY A 15 8.92 -1.94 4.73
C GLY A 15 9.49 -2.19 6.11
N ASP A 16 8.65 -2.79 6.93
CA ASP A 16 8.95 -3.10 8.33
C ASP A 16 9.24 -4.58 8.55
N GLU A 17 9.90 -4.88 9.65
CA GLU A 17 10.06 -6.22 10.23
C GLU A 17 10.55 -7.29 9.23
N MET A 18 9.91 -8.45 9.24
CA MET A 18 10.29 -9.62 8.45
C MET A 18 10.24 -9.36 6.94
N THR A 19 9.32 -8.52 6.48
CA THR A 19 9.18 -8.25 5.04
C THR A 19 10.39 -7.55 4.45
N ARG A 20 11.03 -6.66 5.20
CA ARG A 20 12.30 -6.02 4.83
C ARG A 20 13.41 -7.05 4.63
N ILE A 21 13.54 -8.00 5.55
CA ILE A 21 14.56 -9.05 5.48
C ILE A 21 14.32 -9.96 4.28
N ILE A 22 13.08 -10.43 4.10
CA ILE A 22 12.69 -11.29 2.99
C ILE A 22 12.90 -10.58 1.65
N TRP A 23 12.50 -9.31 1.55
CA TRP A 23 12.65 -8.53 0.33
C TRP A 23 14.13 -8.32 -0.04
N LYS A 24 14.97 -8.05 0.96
CA LYS A 24 16.42 -8.00 0.76
C LYS A 24 16.95 -9.32 0.19
N LEU A 25 16.55 -10.46 0.77
CA LEU A 25 16.97 -11.78 0.27
C LEU A 25 16.49 -12.04 -1.17
N ILE A 26 15.27 -11.63 -1.51
CA ILE A 26 14.74 -11.76 -2.88
C ILE A 26 15.56 -10.91 -3.84
N LYS A 27 15.84 -9.65 -3.52
CA LYS A 27 16.69 -8.80 -4.35
C LYS A 27 18.06 -9.43 -4.56
N ASP A 28 18.74 -9.81 -3.48
CA ASP A 28 20.11 -10.27 -3.51
C ASP A 28 20.29 -11.62 -4.23
N LYS A 29 19.30 -12.52 -4.11
CA LYS A 29 19.43 -13.89 -4.62
C LYS A 29 18.67 -14.17 -5.90
N LEU A 30 17.55 -13.49 -6.15
CA LEU A 30 16.65 -13.81 -7.25
C LEU A 30 16.55 -12.72 -8.31
N ILE A 31 16.96 -11.49 -8.02
CA ILE A 31 16.83 -10.35 -8.93
C ILE A 31 18.20 -9.84 -9.39
N LEU A 32 18.98 -9.30 -8.48
CA LEU A 32 20.23 -8.61 -8.79
C LEU A 32 21.36 -9.50 -9.35
N PRO A 33 21.40 -10.82 -9.12
CA PRO A 33 22.34 -11.67 -9.83
C PRO A 33 22.08 -11.76 -11.34
N PHE A 34 20.84 -11.57 -11.79
CA PHE A 34 20.43 -11.74 -13.18
C PHE A 34 20.17 -10.42 -13.90
N LEU A 35 19.80 -9.37 -13.16
CA LEU A 35 19.44 -8.07 -13.69
C LEU A 35 20.43 -6.99 -13.26
N ASP A 36 20.80 -6.13 -14.22
CA ASP A 36 21.40 -4.83 -13.97
C ASP A 36 20.24 -3.82 -13.89
N LEU A 37 19.67 -3.73 -12.68
CA LEU A 37 18.43 -2.99 -12.40
C LEU A 37 18.75 -1.77 -11.55
N PRO A 38 18.58 -0.54 -12.08
CA PRO A 38 18.58 0.66 -11.26
C PRO A 38 17.43 0.64 -10.25
N ILE A 39 17.73 0.94 -8.99
CA ILE A 39 16.72 0.97 -7.92
C ILE A 39 16.74 2.36 -7.29
N GLU A 40 15.57 3.02 -7.28
CA GLU A 40 15.33 4.23 -6.51
C GLU A 40 14.68 3.84 -5.18
N TYR A 41 15.47 3.87 -4.11
CA TYR A 41 15.12 3.29 -2.81
C TYR A 41 14.50 4.30 -1.86
N TYR A 42 13.40 3.90 -1.21
CA TYR A 42 12.72 4.65 -0.16
C TYR A 42 12.46 3.74 1.04
N ASP A 43 12.89 4.17 2.21
CA ASP A 43 12.66 3.47 3.47
C ASP A 43 11.31 3.89 4.08
N LEU A 44 10.31 3.04 3.99
CA LEU A 44 8.99 3.25 4.58
C LEU A 44 8.82 2.54 5.93
N SER A 45 9.93 2.29 6.65
CA SER A 45 9.83 1.84 8.04
C SER A 45 9.09 2.83 8.91
N MET A 46 8.51 2.34 9.99
CA MET A 46 7.78 3.13 10.96
C MET A 46 8.63 4.29 11.49
N GLU A 47 9.88 4.00 11.83
CA GLU A 47 10.82 4.97 12.40
C GLU A 47 11.16 6.07 11.40
N ASN A 48 11.44 5.72 10.15
CA ASN A 48 11.79 6.71 9.13
C ASN A 48 10.57 7.54 8.71
N ARG A 49 9.40 6.94 8.68
CA ARG A 49 8.15 7.68 8.44
C ARG A 49 7.87 8.70 9.54
N ASP A 50 8.07 8.31 10.80
CA ASP A 50 7.93 9.23 11.93
C ASP A 50 8.98 10.34 11.91
N ALA A 51 10.23 10.00 11.62
CA ALA A 51 11.32 10.98 11.51
C ALA A 51 11.08 12.02 10.41
N THR A 52 10.48 11.60 9.29
CA THR A 52 10.21 12.45 8.13
C THR A 52 8.81 13.08 8.10
N ASP A 53 8.02 12.91 9.16
CA ASP A 53 6.60 13.31 9.20
C ASP A 53 5.80 12.77 7.99
N ASP A 54 6.06 11.49 7.68
CA ASP A 54 5.50 10.71 6.55
C ASP A 54 5.78 11.30 5.14
N ARG A 55 6.70 12.28 5.02
CA ARG A 55 7.07 12.85 3.71
C ARG A 55 7.69 11.81 2.79
N VAL A 56 8.43 10.86 3.33
CA VAL A 56 9.02 9.76 2.54
C VAL A 56 7.98 8.97 1.75
N THR A 57 6.78 8.77 2.30
CA THR A 57 5.67 8.10 1.59
C THR A 57 5.18 8.92 0.39
N ILE A 58 5.12 10.24 0.54
CA ILE A 58 4.70 11.17 -0.53
C ILE A 58 5.76 11.22 -1.62
N GLU A 59 7.03 11.37 -1.26
CA GLU A 59 8.17 11.39 -2.19
C GLU A 59 8.26 10.10 -2.99
N ALA A 60 8.17 8.94 -2.33
CA ALA A 60 8.14 7.63 -2.97
C ALA A 60 6.98 7.49 -3.96
N SER A 61 5.80 8.03 -3.61
CA SER A 61 4.63 8.00 -4.49
C SER A 61 4.85 8.82 -5.76
N HIS A 62 5.44 10.00 -5.64
CA HIS A 62 5.79 10.82 -6.80
C HIS A 62 6.89 10.19 -7.66
N ALA A 63 7.84 9.49 -7.05
CA ALA A 63 8.82 8.70 -7.79
C ALA A 63 8.15 7.60 -8.62
N ILE A 64 7.12 6.92 -8.09
CA ILE A 64 6.34 5.95 -8.86
C ILE A 64 5.61 6.62 -10.02
N VAL A 65 5.02 7.80 -9.82
CA VAL A 65 4.40 8.56 -10.92
C VAL A 65 5.42 8.85 -12.02
N LYS A 66 6.64 9.23 -11.64
CA LYS A 66 7.73 9.55 -12.58
C LYS A 66 8.19 8.34 -13.38
N TRP A 67 8.37 7.19 -12.74
CA TRP A 67 8.99 6.00 -13.34
C TRP A 67 7.96 4.97 -13.85
N GLY A 68 6.71 5.07 -13.44
CA GLY A 68 5.62 4.18 -13.85
C GLY A 68 5.59 2.83 -13.14
N VAL A 69 6.54 2.53 -12.25
CA VAL A 69 6.61 1.26 -11.53
C VAL A 69 7.19 1.42 -10.14
N GLY A 70 6.59 0.73 -9.17
CA GLY A 70 7.10 0.63 -7.81
C GLY A 70 6.74 -0.70 -7.17
N ILE A 71 7.61 -1.16 -6.28
CA ILE A 71 7.39 -2.36 -5.47
C ILE A 71 7.36 -1.93 -4.02
N LYS A 72 6.29 -2.28 -3.31
CA LYS A 72 6.12 -1.92 -1.92
C LYS A 72 6.11 -3.15 -1.03
N CYS A 73 6.98 -3.15 -0.03
CA CYS A 73 6.94 -4.10 1.07
C CYS A 73 5.79 -3.78 2.04
N ALA A 74 5.45 -4.73 2.89
CA ALA A 74 4.49 -4.50 3.94
C ALA A 74 5.03 -3.48 4.97
N THR A 75 4.16 -2.58 5.40
CA THR A 75 4.44 -1.55 6.40
C THR A 75 3.47 -1.68 7.56
N ILE A 76 3.93 -1.34 8.75
CA ILE A 76 3.07 -1.25 9.91
C ILE A 76 2.17 -0.02 9.78
N THR A 77 0.87 -0.21 10.05
CA THR A 77 -0.05 0.90 10.30
C THR A 77 -0.24 0.96 11.81
N PRO A 78 0.24 2.03 12.49
CA PRO A 78 0.23 2.07 13.93
C PRO A 78 -1.19 2.20 14.48
N ASP A 79 -1.46 1.47 15.54
CA ASP A 79 -2.54 1.68 16.47
C ASP A 79 -2.00 2.38 17.73
N GLU A 80 -2.86 2.61 18.73
CA GLU A 80 -2.47 3.27 19.97
C GLU A 80 -1.36 2.53 20.74
N ALA A 81 -1.33 1.19 20.64
CA ALA A 81 -0.31 0.37 21.30
C ALA A 81 1.04 0.57 20.60
N ARG A 82 1.05 0.54 19.27
CA ARG A 82 2.25 0.76 18.46
C ARG A 82 2.79 2.19 18.57
N VAL A 83 1.92 3.19 18.70
CA VAL A 83 2.35 4.58 18.97
C VAL A 83 3.16 4.67 20.27
N LYS A 84 2.72 3.97 21.32
CA LYS A 84 3.44 3.93 22.59
C LYS A 84 4.74 3.10 22.51
N GLU A 85 4.68 1.94 21.89
CA GLU A 85 5.81 1.02 21.72
C GLU A 85 6.99 1.67 20.97
N PHE A 86 6.69 2.34 19.85
CA PHE A 86 7.69 3.00 19.00
C PHE A 86 7.93 4.47 19.34
N HIS A 87 7.27 5.00 20.38
CA HIS A 87 7.37 6.42 20.77
C HIS A 87 7.11 7.40 19.63
N LEU A 88 6.09 7.10 18.80
CA LEU A 88 5.77 7.88 17.63
C LEU A 88 5.17 9.24 18.00
N LYS A 89 5.43 10.25 17.17
CA LYS A 89 4.86 11.59 17.29
C LYS A 89 3.33 11.60 17.19
N GLN A 90 2.79 10.68 16.37
CA GLN A 90 1.34 10.53 16.19
C GLN A 90 0.99 9.16 15.56
N MET A 91 -0.28 8.85 15.51
CA MET A 91 -0.80 7.67 14.81
C MET A 91 -0.85 7.95 13.30
N TRP A 92 0.23 7.56 12.59
CA TRP A 92 0.35 7.76 11.15
C TRP A 92 -0.69 6.96 10.36
N LYS A 93 -1.20 7.55 9.29
CA LYS A 93 -2.12 6.87 8.37
C LYS A 93 -1.40 5.74 7.61
N SER A 94 -2.19 4.81 7.07
CA SER A 94 -1.63 3.75 6.22
C SER A 94 -0.97 4.32 4.98
N PRO A 95 0.31 4.01 4.70
CA PRO A 95 0.99 4.43 3.48
C PRO A 95 0.28 3.95 2.21
N ASN A 96 -0.40 2.80 2.30
CA ASN A 96 -1.14 2.25 1.17
C ASN A 96 -2.25 3.19 0.66
N GLY A 97 -2.94 3.88 1.58
CA GLY A 97 -3.96 4.87 1.23
C GLY A 97 -3.33 6.10 0.57
N THR A 98 -2.25 6.64 1.14
CA THR A 98 -1.53 7.80 0.62
C THR A 98 -1.00 7.54 -0.80
N ILE A 99 -0.32 6.40 -1.00
CA ILE A 99 0.23 6.01 -2.30
C ILE A 99 -0.88 5.89 -3.35
N ARG A 100 -1.96 5.14 -3.07
CA ARG A 100 -3.07 4.97 -4.02
C ARG A 100 -3.73 6.28 -4.39
N ASN A 101 -3.90 7.18 -3.42
CA ASN A 101 -4.51 8.49 -3.65
C ASN A 101 -3.66 9.37 -4.55
N ILE A 102 -2.34 9.38 -4.35
CA ILE A 102 -1.41 10.16 -5.19
C ILE A 102 -1.35 9.58 -6.60
N LEU A 103 -1.33 8.24 -6.73
CA LEU A 103 -1.33 7.57 -8.03
C LEU A 103 -2.67 7.66 -8.76
N GLY A 104 -3.77 8.05 -8.10
CA GLY A 104 -5.12 7.98 -8.65
C GLY A 104 -5.54 6.55 -9.00
N GLY A 105 -4.93 5.57 -8.33
CA GLY A 105 -5.00 4.17 -8.69
C GLY A 105 -6.33 3.50 -8.34
N VAL A 106 -6.74 2.58 -9.19
CA VAL A 106 -7.86 1.66 -8.95
C VAL A 106 -7.32 0.25 -8.84
N VAL A 107 -7.75 -0.49 -7.82
CA VAL A 107 -7.39 -1.89 -7.64
C VAL A 107 -8.60 -2.75 -7.96
N PHE A 108 -8.47 -3.59 -8.98
CA PHE A 108 -9.43 -4.64 -9.27
C PHE A 108 -8.90 -5.99 -8.76
N ARG A 109 -9.75 -6.70 -8.05
CA ARG A 109 -9.46 -8.06 -7.59
C ARG A 109 -10.47 -9.00 -8.22
N GLU A 110 -9.98 -9.85 -9.12
CA GLU A 110 -10.74 -10.94 -9.69
C GLU A 110 -10.44 -12.22 -8.90
N PRO A 111 -11.46 -13.01 -8.52
CA PRO A 111 -11.24 -14.25 -7.82
C PRO A 111 -10.58 -15.29 -8.72
N ILE A 112 -9.55 -15.94 -8.20
CA ILE A 112 -8.94 -17.10 -8.85
C ILE A 112 -9.81 -18.32 -8.57
N ILE A 113 -10.40 -18.90 -9.61
CA ILE A 113 -11.26 -20.08 -9.49
C ILE A 113 -10.51 -21.30 -10.00
N CYS A 114 -10.15 -22.21 -9.09
CA CYS A 114 -9.51 -23.46 -9.43
C CYS A 114 -10.58 -24.58 -9.59
N ARG A 115 -10.46 -25.40 -10.65
CA ARG A 115 -11.40 -26.48 -10.92
C ARG A 115 -11.38 -27.59 -9.86
N ASN A 116 -10.21 -27.82 -9.29
CA ASN A 116 -9.94 -28.89 -8.33
C ASN A 116 -10.00 -28.45 -6.86
N VAL A 117 -10.35 -27.19 -6.61
CA VAL A 117 -10.50 -26.68 -5.24
C VAL A 117 -11.96 -26.29 -5.02
N PRO A 118 -12.67 -26.95 -4.07
CA PRO A 118 -14.04 -26.60 -3.74
C PRO A 118 -14.16 -25.14 -3.30
N ARG A 119 -15.20 -24.46 -3.76
CA ARG A 119 -15.51 -23.08 -3.34
C ARG A 119 -16.06 -23.08 -1.92
N LEU A 120 -15.73 -22.07 -1.14
CA LEU A 120 -16.30 -21.86 0.19
C LEU A 120 -17.83 -21.65 0.13
N VAL A 121 -18.32 -21.01 -0.94
CA VAL A 121 -19.75 -20.82 -1.18
C VAL A 121 -20.09 -21.46 -2.53
N PRO A 122 -20.54 -22.73 -2.55
CA PRO A 122 -20.77 -23.49 -3.79
C PRO A 122 -21.78 -22.85 -4.75
N GLY A 123 -22.77 -22.10 -4.22
CA GLY A 123 -23.79 -21.42 -5.04
C GLY A 123 -23.31 -20.20 -5.81
N TRP A 124 -22.11 -19.71 -5.53
CA TRP A 124 -21.52 -18.58 -6.28
C TRP A 124 -20.85 -19.10 -7.55
N THR A 125 -21.58 -19.12 -8.65
CA THR A 125 -21.14 -19.68 -9.92
C THR A 125 -20.51 -18.64 -10.84
N GLN A 126 -20.74 -17.36 -10.58
CA GLN A 126 -20.16 -16.25 -11.33
C GLN A 126 -19.03 -15.56 -10.55
N PRO A 127 -18.02 -15.01 -11.22
CA PRO A 127 -16.97 -14.24 -10.59
C PRO A 127 -17.53 -12.95 -9.96
N ILE A 128 -17.07 -12.65 -8.74
CA ILE A 128 -17.36 -11.38 -8.08
C ILE A 128 -16.10 -10.53 -8.15
N ILE A 129 -16.16 -9.43 -8.89
CA ILE A 129 -15.05 -8.51 -9.04
C ILE A 129 -15.19 -7.41 -8.00
N ILE A 130 -14.13 -7.22 -7.17
CA ILE A 130 -14.08 -6.16 -6.17
C ILE A 130 -13.17 -5.06 -6.67
N GLY A 131 -13.76 -3.89 -6.94
CA GLY A 131 -13.04 -2.67 -7.29
C GLY A 131 -12.81 -1.81 -6.05
N ARG A 132 -11.59 -1.32 -5.86
CA ARG A 132 -11.24 -0.33 -4.85
C ARG A 132 -10.61 0.87 -5.51
N HIS A 133 -11.20 2.04 -5.36
CA HIS A 133 -10.70 3.27 -5.95
C HIS A 133 -10.12 4.23 -4.90
N ALA A 134 -9.32 5.19 -5.36
CA ALA A 134 -8.61 6.12 -4.49
C ALA A 134 -9.52 7.06 -3.70
N PHE A 135 -10.72 7.37 -4.21
CA PHE A 135 -11.60 8.40 -3.66
C PHE A 135 -12.64 7.89 -2.66
N GLY A 136 -12.93 6.59 -2.63
CA GLY A 136 -13.88 5.94 -1.71
C GLY A 136 -13.21 5.07 -0.67
N ASP A 137 -12.04 5.46 -0.18
CA ASP A 137 -11.31 4.71 0.82
C ASP A 137 -11.97 4.85 2.20
N GLN A 138 -12.14 3.71 2.90
CA GLN A 138 -12.67 3.67 4.26
C GLN A 138 -11.88 4.57 5.24
N TYR A 139 -10.59 4.81 4.99
CA TYR A 139 -9.76 5.69 5.82
C TYR A 139 -10.07 7.18 5.66
N ARG A 140 -10.91 7.55 4.68
CA ARG A 140 -11.43 8.91 4.47
C ARG A 140 -12.93 9.01 4.68
N ALA A 141 -13.59 7.90 4.96
CA ALA A 141 -15.01 7.89 5.29
C ALA A 141 -15.22 8.58 6.65
N THR A 142 -16.28 9.38 6.74
CA THR A 142 -16.79 9.89 8.00
C THR A 142 -18.13 9.21 8.23
N ASP A 143 -18.21 8.45 9.31
CA ASP A 143 -19.41 7.76 9.72
C ASP A 143 -19.88 8.27 11.08
N PHE A 144 -21.16 8.20 11.28
CA PHE A 144 -21.79 8.52 12.56
C PHE A 144 -23.06 7.68 12.72
N VAL A 145 -23.36 7.38 13.97
CA VAL A 145 -24.58 6.64 14.30
C VAL A 145 -25.70 7.63 14.54
N VAL A 146 -26.83 7.46 13.83
CA VAL A 146 -28.05 8.19 14.09
C VAL A 146 -28.79 7.52 15.27
N PRO A 147 -28.80 8.13 16.47
CA PRO A 147 -29.23 7.44 17.69
C PRO A 147 -30.76 7.29 17.79
N SER A 148 -31.54 8.03 17.00
CA SER A 148 -32.97 8.01 17.03
C SER A 148 -33.60 8.52 15.75
N LYS A 149 -34.93 8.42 15.62
CA LYS A 149 -35.69 8.99 14.52
C LYS A 149 -35.50 10.51 14.48
N GLY A 150 -35.09 11.05 13.33
CA GLY A 150 -34.81 12.48 13.18
C GLY A 150 -34.59 12.89 11.73
N ARG A 151 -34.15 14.12 11.53
CA ARG A 151 -33.74 14.67 10.23
C ARG A 151 -32.23 14.91 10.25
N LEU A 152 -31.49 14.30 9.29
CA LEU A 152 -30.10 14.65 9.00
C LEU A 152 -30.08 15.74 7.92
N THR A 153 -29.29 16.81 8.14
CA THR A 153 -29.06 17.86 7.15
C THR A 153 -27.56 17.99 6.93
N ILE A 154 -27.11 17.82 5.68
CA ILE A 154 -25.72 18.05 5.27
C ILE A 154 -25.72 19.35 4.47
N LYS A 155 -24.95 20.35 4.92
CA LYS A 155 -24.77 21.63 4.25
C LYS A 155 -23.31 21.82 3.89
N TRP A 156 -23.08 22.21 2.65
CA TRP A 156 -21.77 22.63 2.18
C TRP A 156 -21.85 24.09 1.73
N GLU A 157 -20.91 24.88 2.21
CA GLU A 157 -20.75 26.29 1.81
C GLU A 157 -19.31 26.42 1.29
N GLY A 158 -19.17 26.83 0.04
CA GLY A 158 -17.89 27.05 -0.64
C GLY A 158 -17.46 28.52 -0.60
#